data_5bdcdcbe72bfa718a6403d13ada08132
#
_entry.id   5bdcdcbe72bfa718a6403d13ada08132
#
_cell.length_a   1.000
_cell.length_b   1.000
_cell.length_c   1.000
_cell.angle_alpha   90.00
_cell.angle_beta   90.00
_cell.angle_gamma   90.00
#
_symmetry.space_group_name_H-M   'P 1'
#
loop_
_entity.id
_entity.type
_entity.pdbx_description
1 polymer ?
#
loop_
_entity_poly.entity_id
_entity_poly.type
_entity_poly.pdbx_seq_one_letter_code
_entity_poly.pdbx_strand_id
1 'polypeptide(L)'
;MSKLVWDKTGERLYETGVKQGVLYVQDAQGAYPKGAAWNGLTTVTESPSGAEATPLYADDIKYLNLMSTEELGGTIEAYTYPDEWAECDGSAAIATGVYIGQQPRKTFGMCYRTTLGNDVENNAYGYKLHLIYGALAAPSEKAYATINDSPEAITFSWEFSTTPVNVEGFKPTANIVIDSTKVEPEKLAALEAVLYGDAETEARLPLPDEVVQILAA
;
A
#
# COMPACT_ATOMS: atom_id res chain seq x y z
N MET A 1 -13.02 37.12 10.81
CA MET A 1 -12.30 35.96 11.39
C MET A 1 -13.33 35.05 12.03
N SER A 2 -13.47 33.82 11.58
CA SER A 2 -14.42 32.89 12.16
C SER A 2 -13.79 32.17 13.37
N LYS A 3 -14.56 32.03 14.45
CA LYS A 3 -14.16 31.25 15.63
C LYS A 3 -14.05 29.76 15.24
N LEU A 4 -13.00 29.08 15.67
CA LEU A 4 -12.88 27.65 15.50
C LEU A 4 -14.01 26.95 16.27
N VAL A 5 -14.57 25.92 15.66
CA VAL A 5 -15.59 25.03 16.23
C VAL A 5 -15.15 23.60 16.02
N TRP A 6 -15.19 22.80 17.08
CA TRP A 6 -14.78 21.39 17.06
C TRP A 6 -16.02 20.49 17.12
N ASP A 7 -15.86 19.25 16.70
CA ASP A 7 -16.84 18.16 16.86
C ASP A 7 -18.23 18.47 16.29
N LYS A 8 -18.30 19.21 15.18
CA LYS A 8 -19.56 19.42 14.48
C LYS A 8 -20.13 18.09 13.96
N THR A 9 -21.44 17.97 13.98
CA THR A 9 -22.15 16.84 13.39
C THR A 9 -21.81 16.72 11.91
N GLY A 10 -21.42 15.52 11.46
CA GLY A 10 -20.95 15.24 10.11
C GLY A 10 -19.44 15.44 9.90
N GLU A 11 -18.73 16.10 10.81
CA GLU A 11 -17.29 16.35 10.74
C GLU A 11 -16.46 15.42 11.66
N ARG A 12 -17.09 14.50 12.38
CA ARG A 12 -16.42 13.50 13.23
C ARG A 12 -16.02 12.31 12.39
N LEU A 13 -14.83 12.39 11.78
CA LEU A 13 -14.34 11.40 10.82
C LEU A 13 -13.55 10.30 11.52
N TYR A 14 -13.65 9.09 11.00
CA TYR A 14 -12.81 7.95 11.36
C TYR A 14 -12.45 7.13 10.12
N GLU A 15 -11.37 6.37 10.21
CA GLU A 15 -10.91 5.47 9.16
C GLU A 15 -10.85 4.05 9.70
N THR A 16 -11.30 3.07 8.93
CA THR A 16 -11.37 1.68 9.37
C THR A 16 -11.34 0.71 8.20
N GLY A 17 -10.97 -0.53 8.50
CA GLY A 17 -10.97 -1.65 7.57
C GLY A 17 -9.91 -1.54 6.49
N VAL A 18 -9.54 -2.70 5.96
CA VAL A 18 -8.73 -2.86 4.76
C VAL A 18 -9.46 -3.80 3.81
N LYS A 19 -9.54 -3.46 2.53
CA LYS A 19 -10.27 -4.25 1.52
C LYS A 19 -9.78 -3.96 0.12
N GLN A 20 -10.20 -4.79 -0.83
CA GLN A 20 -9.91 -4.64 -2.26
C GLN A 20 -8.41 -4.52 -2.54
N GLY A 21 -7.60 -5.38 -1.87
CA GLY A 21 -6.18 -5.46 -2.13
C GLY A 21 -5.90 -5.97 -3.54
N VAL A 22 -4.93 -5.36 -4.22
CA VAL A 22 -4.43 -5.81 -5.52
C VAL A 22 -2.91 -5.83 -5.47
N LEU A 23 -2.33 -6.92 -5.89
CA LEU A 23 -0.90 -7.11 -6.09
C LEU A 23 -0.55 -6.77 -7.55
N TYR A 24 0.54 -6.04 -7.75
CA TYR A 24 1.11 -5.75 -9.07
C TYR A 24 2.59 -6.12 -9.08
N VAL A 25 2.95 -7.18 -9.78
CA VAL A 25 4.36 -7.59 -9.91
C VAL A 25 5.06 -6.64 -10.88
N GLN A 26 6.23 -6.11 -10.47
CA GLN A 26 7.01 -5.20 -11.29
C GLN A 26 7.73 -5.98 -12.40
N ASP A 27 7.70 -5.43 -13.61
CA ASP A 27 8.46 -5.95 -14.75
C ASP A 27 9.91 -5.44 -14.77
N ALA A 28 10.69 -5.90 -15.76
CA ALA A 28 12.09 -5.50 -15.93
C ALA A 28 12.26 -4.02 -16.34
N GLN A 29 11.20 -3.35 -16.76
CA GLN A 29 11.16 -1.96 -17.15
C GLN A 29 10.75 -1.03 -16.00
N GLY A 30 10.41 -1.60 -14.83
CA GLY A 30 9.95 -0.86 -13.67
C GLY A 30 8.45 -0.52 -13.69
N ALA A 31 7.70 -1.06 -14.64
CA ALA A 31 6.25 -0.90 -14.73
C ALA A 31 5.50 -2.03 -14.01
N TYR A 32 4.21 -1.84 -13.80
CA TYR A 32 3.31 -2.78 -13.12
C TYR A 32 2.15 -3.15 -14.04
N PRO A 33 2.41 -3.99 -15.07
CA PRO A 33 1.50 -4.16 -16.21
C PRO A 33 0.24 -4.97 -15.89
N LYS A 34 0.25 -5.76 -14.82
CA LYS A 34 -0.85 -6.66 -14.47
C LYS A 34 -1.13 -6.68 -12.99
N GLY A 35 -2.41 -6.58 -12.61
CA GLY A 35 -2.91 -6.73 -11.25
C GLY A 35 -3.46 -8.13 -10.97
N ALA A 36 -3.25 -8.60 -9.75
CA ALA A 36 -3.88 -9.80 -9.20
C ALA A 36 -4.63 -9.46 -7.92
N ALA A 37 -5.91 -9.80 -7.84
CA ALA A 37 -6.73 -9.53 -6.67
C ALA A 37 -6.20 -10.29 -5.45
N TRP A 38 -5.97 -9.59 -4.34
CA TRP A 38 -5.53 -10.19 -3.08
C TRP A 38 -6.74 -10.47 -2.18
N ASN A 39 -7.20 -11.69 -2.19
CA ASN A 39 -8.27 -12.15 -1.31
C ASN A 39 -7.72 -12.47 0.09
N GLY A 40 -8.57 -12.31 1.11
CA GLY A 40 -8.21 -12.66 2.48
C GLY A 40 -7.22 -11.71 3.16
N LEU A 41 -7.01 -10.51 2.62
CA LEU A 41 -6.20 -9.47 3.25
C LEU A 41 -6.84 -9.04 4.58
N THR A 42 -6.07 -9.09 5.67
CA THR A 42 -6.53 -8.74 7.01
C THR A 42 -5.97 -7.43 7.50
N THR A 43 -4.69 -7.17 7.24
CA THR A 43 -3.99 -5.97 7.72
C THR A 43 -2.94 -5.53 6.71
N VAL A 44 -2.84 -4.23 6.52
CA VAL A 44 -1.67 -3.58 5.93
C VAL A 44 -1.20 -2.52 6.90
N THR A 45 0.04 -2.65 7.36
CA THR A 45 0.67 -1.68 8.27
C THR A 45 1.74 -0.93 7.50
N GLU A 46 1.62 0.38 7.40
CA GLU A 46 2.67 1.25 6.89
C GLU A 46 3.55 1.70 8.06
N SER A 47 4.85 1.50 7.97
CA SER A 47 5.82 1.77 9.02
C SER A 47 6.95 2.64 8.46
N PRO A 48 6.76 3.96 8.31
CA PRO A 48 7.82 4.86 7.90
C PRO A 48 8.94 4.88 8.95
N SER A 49 10.18 4.95 8.49
CA SER A 49 11.38 5.01 9.32
C SER A 49 12.36 6.05 8.77
N GLY A 50 13.38 6.39 9.54
CA GLY A 50 14.32 7.46 9.16
C GLY A 50 13.79 8.86 9.48
N ALA A 51 14.25 9.86 8.76
CA ALA A 51 13.96 11.29 8.98
C ALA A 51 14.24 11.77 10.41
N GLU A 52 15.06 11.05 11.18
CA GLU A 52 15.46 11.44 12.52
C GLU A 52 16.46 12.58 12.50
N ALA A 53 16.21 13.58 13.36
CA ALA A 53 17.07 14.73 13.48
C ALA A 53 18.28 14.42 14.37
N THR A 54 19.48 14.35 13.77
CA THR A 54 20.74 14.24 14.52
C THR A 54 21.29 15.64 14.78
N PRO A 55 21.37 16.09 16.05
CA PRO A 55 21.89 17.41 16.38
C PRO A 55 23.40 17.46 16.22
N LEU A 56 23.92 18.50 15.59
CA LEU A 56 25.33 18.87 15.59
C LEU A 56 25.54 20.03 16.53
N TYR A 57 26.64 19.99 17.27
CA TYR A 57 27.05 21.01 18.24
C TYR A 57 28.37 21.66 17.78
N ALA A 58 28.46 22.99 17.92
CA ALA A 58 29.66 23.77 17.73
C ALA A 58 29.65 24.94 18.73
N ASP A 59 30.78 25.37 19.24
CA ASP A 59 30.93 26.45 20.21
C ASP A 59 29.99 26.31 21.43
N ASP A 60 29.82 25.07 21.92
CA ASP A 60 29.01 24.68 23.06
C ASP A 60 27.50 24.94 22.88
N ILE A 61 27.04 25.19 21.66
CA ILE A 61 25.62 25.36 21.30
C ILE A 61 25.18 24.36 20.23
N LYS A 62 23.87 24.09 20.16
CA LYS A 62 23.31 23.31 19.08
C LYS A 62 23.39 24.11 17.77
N TYR A 63 24.28 23.70 16.87
CA TYR A 63 24.55 24.38 15.61
C TYR A 63 23.45 24.14 14.57
N LEU A 64 23.08 22.87 14.33
CA LEU A 64 22.00 22.49 13.44
C LEU A 64 21.53 21.03 13.69
N ASN A 65 20.44 20.63 13.03
CA ASN A 65 20.02 19.23 12.91
C ASN A 65 20.31 18.72 11.48
N LEU A 66 20.96 17.57 11.37
CA LEU A 66 20.95 16.78 10.13
C LEU A 66 19.72 15.86 10.14
N MET A 67 19.04 15.76 9.01
CA MET A 67 17.91 14.85 8.81
C MET A 67 18.34 13.73 7.90
N SER A 68 18.09 12.47 8.28
CA SER A 68 18.24 11.32 7.38
C SER A 68 17.11 11.28 6.37
N THR A 69 17.26 10.44 5.34
CA THR A 69 16.17 10.16 4.39
C THR A 69 15.11 9.32 5.08
N GLU A 70 13.84 9.63 4.81
CA GLU A 70 12.70 8.79 5.20
C GLU A 70 12.60 7.59 4.26
N GLU A 71 12.34 6.44 4.83
CA GLU A 71 12.09 5.19 4.13
C GLU A 71 10.74 4.64 4.56
N LEU A 72 9.92 4.20 3.60
CA LEU A 72 8.68 3.51 3.87
C LEU A 72 8.93 2.01 3.90
N GLY A 73 8.48 1.37 4.94
CA GLY A 73 8.35 -0.07 5.05
C GLY A 73 6.99 -0.43 5.59
N GLY A 74 6.75 -1.72 5.82
CA GLY A 74 5.49 -2.14 6.42
C GLY A 74 5.35 -3.65 6.49
N THR A 75 4.13 -4.06 6.86
CA THR A 75 3.76 -5.47 6.99
C THR A 75 2.41 -5.70 6.32
N ILE A 76 2.30 -6.78 5.57
CA ILE A 76 1.05 -7.27 4.98
C ILE A 76 0.66 -8.53 5.71
N GLU A 77 -0.59 -8.60 6.19
CA GLU A 77 -1.14 -9.81 6.79
C GLU A 77 -2.37 -10.29 6.02
N ALA A 78 -2.46 -11.60 5.80
CA ALA A 78 -3.57 -12.19 5.06
C ALA A 78 -3.78 -13.66 5.42
N TYR A 79 -5.01 -14.16 5.22
CA TYR A 79 -5.33 -15.58 5.34
C TYR A 79 -4.92 -16.37 4.09
N THR A 80 -4.77 -15.70 2.94
CA THR A 80 -4.36 -16.30 1.68
C THR A 80 -3.65 -15.26 0.80
N TYR A 81 -3.10 -15.70 -0.31
CA TYR A 81 -2.39 -14.84 -1.26
C TYR A 81 -2.59 -15.35 -2.69
N PRO A 82 -2.49 -14.47 -3.71
CA PRO A 82 -2.59 -14.86 -5.11
C PRO A 82 -1.35 -15.64 -5.55
N ASP A 83 -1.48 -16.46 -6.60
CA ASP A 83 -0.38 -17.29 -7.12
C ASP A 83 0.82 -16.44 -7.58
N GLU A 84 0.57 -15.24 -8.09
CA GLU A 84 1.59 -14.27 -8.51
C GLU A 84 2.48 -13.81 -7.34
N TRP A 85 2.00 -13.93 -6.09
CA TRP A 85 2.79 -13.61 -4.90
C TRP A 85 4.03 -14.49 -4.74
N ALA A 86 4.03 -15.72 -5.28
CA ALA A 86 5.17 -16.61 -5.20
C ALA A 86 6.46 -15.97 -5.71
N GLU A 87 6.40 -15.19 -6.80
CA GLU A 87 7.56 -14.49 -7.36
C GLU A 87 8.08 -13.38 -6.44
N CYS A 88 7.22 -12.79 -5.60
CA CYS A 88 7.58 -11.74 -4.65
C CYS A 88 8.04 -12.32 -3.30
N ASP A 89 7.51 -13.49 -2.90
CA ASP A 89 7.83 -14.19 -1.66
C ASP A 89 9.13 -15.03 -1.75
N GLY A 90 9.75 -15.09 -2.92
CA GLY A 90 10.96 -15.90 -3.14
C GLY A 90 10.66 -17.38 -3.32
N SER A 91 9.53 -17.70 -3.91
CA SER A 91 9.14 -19.02 -4.36
C SER A 91 9.05 -19.07 -5.88
N ALA A 92 9.25 -20.24 -6.48
CA ALA A 92 9.05 -20.45 -7.91
C ALA A 92 8.34 -21.78 -8.16
N ALA A 93 7.40 -21.79 -9.10
CA ALA A 93 6.75 -23.01 -9.56
C ALA A 93 7.67 -23.76 -10.52
N ILE A 94 8.01 -25.00 -10.19
CA ILE A 94 8.79 -25.91 -11.08
C ILE A 94 7.88 -26.88 -11.84
N ALA A 95 6.67 -27.07 -11.38
CA ALA A 95 5.59 -27.78 -12.04
C ALA A 95 4.25 -27.28 -11.47
N THR A 96 3.14 -27.64 -12.11
CA THR A 96 1.81 -27.29 -11.62
C THR A 96 1.61 -27.77 -10.17
N GLY A 97 1.41 -26.84 -9.24
CA GLY A 97 1.23 -27.13 -7.82
C GLY A 97 2.50 -27.52 -7.06
N VAL A 98 3.69 -27.40 -7.65
CA VAL A 98 4.98 -27.70 -7.01
C VAL A 98 5.85 -26.46 -6.95
N TYR A 99 6.13 -25.99 -5.75
CA TYR A 99 6.88 -24.75 -5.50
C TYR A 99 8.19 -25.06 -4.78
N ILE A 100 9.24 -24.33 -5.16
CA ILE A 100 10.53 -24.30 -4.45
C ILE A 100 10.73 -22.92 -3.83
N GLY A 101 11.31 -22.86 -2.65
CA GLY A 101 11.66 -21.63 -1.96
C GLY A 101 13.09 -21.16 -2.25
N GLN A 102 13.49 -20.06 -1.59
CA GLN A 102 14.84 -19.48 -1.65
C GLN A 102 15.23 -18.98 -3.06
N GLN A 103 14.25 -18.53 -3.82
CA GLN A 103 14.43 -17.97 -5.14
C GLN A 103 14.57 -16.44 -5.08
N PRO A 104 15.10 -15.79 -6.13
CA PRO A 104 15.10 -14.33 -6.24
C PRO A 104 13.69 -13.76 -6.11
N ARG A 105 13.56 -12.66 -5.37
CA ARG A 105 12.30 -11.96 -5.18
C ARG A 105 12.14 -10.85 -6.20
N LYS A 106 10.93 -10.69 -6.71
CA LYS A 106 10.56 -9.55 -7.53
C LYS A 106 10.02 -8.43 -6.67
N THR A 107 10.30 -7.22 -7.09
CA THR A 107 9.65 -6.00 -6.57
C THR A 107 8.18 -6.01 -6.97
N PHE A 108 7.33 -5.44 -6.13
CA PHE A 108 5.90 -5.35 -6.39
C PHE A 108 5.37 -3.96 -6.02
N GLY A 109 4.21 -3.65 -6.54
CA GLY A 109 3.34 -2.58 -6.06
C GLY A 109 2.07 -3.17 -5.47
N MET A 110 1.36 -2.38 -4.71
CA MET A 110 0.11 -2.78 -4.08
C MET A 110 -0.88 -1.63 -4.09
N CYS A 111 -2.15 -1.95 -4.33
CA CYS A 111 -3.26 -1.06 -4.05
C CYS A 111 -4.15 -1.70 -3.00
N TYR A 112 -4.63 -0.92 -2.04
CA TYR A 112 -5.68 -1.33 -1.12
C TYR A 112 -6.54 -0.13 -0.74
N ARG A 113 -7.68 -0.41 -0.13
CA ARG A 113 -8.68 0.60 0.19
C ARG A 113 -9.04 0.53 1.66
N THR A 114 -9.08 1.69 2.32
CA THR A 114 -9.65 1.87 3.66
C THR A 114 -10.98 2.60 3.57
N THR A 115 -11.86 2.37 4.53
CA THR A 115 -13.19 3.00 4.60
C THR A 115 -13.10 4.24 5.47
N LEU A 116 -13.57 5.37 4.94
CA LEU A 116 -13.83 6.58 5.72
C LEU A 116 -15.28 6.57 6.20
N GLY A 117 -15.47 6.88 7.46
CA GLY A 117 -16.80 7.04 8.04
C GLY A 117 -16.94 8.34 8.81
N ASN A 118 -18.17 8.74 9.06
CA ASN A 118 -18.51 9.84 9.95
C ASN A 118 -19.66 9.46 10.88
N ASP A 119 -20.02 10.35 11.77
CA ASP A 119 -21.08 10.18 12.76
C ASP A 119 -22.51 10.27 12.19
N VAL A 120 -22.69 10.55 10.89
CA VAL A 120 -23.98 10.65 10.20
C VAL A 120 -24.18 9.53 9.20
N GLU A 121 -23.21 9.35 8.29
CA GLU A 121 -23.29 8.39 7.18
C GLU A 121 -22.61 7.06 7.52
N ASN A 122 -21.97 6.96 8.68
CA ASN A 122 -21.19 5.80 9.09
C ASN A 122 -20.18 5.42 8.00
N ASN A 123 -20.05 4.16 7.66
CA ASN A 123 -19.09 3.64 6.67
C ASN A 123 -19.45 3.95 5.19
N ALA A 124 -20.52 4.69 4.94
CA ALA A 124 -20.93 5.10 3.61
C ALA A 124 -20.36 6.47 3.18
N TYR A 125 -19.69 7.19 4.09
CA TYR A 125 -19.17 8.53 3.84
C TYR A 125 -18.13 8.57 2.71
N GLY A 126 -17.18 7.65 2.69
CA GLY A 126 -16.15 7.61 1.66
C GLY A 126 -15.10 6.52 1.88
N TYR A 127 -13.98 6.67 1.20
CA TYR A 127 -12.85 5.76 1.31
C TYR A 127 -11.55 6.44 0.89
N LYS A 128 -10.42 5.82 1.24
CA LYS A 128 -9.12 6.17 0.67
C LYS A 128 -8.57 5.00 -0.13
N LEU A 129 -7.94 5.31 -1.25
CA LEU A 129 -7.09 4.40 -2.01
C LEU A 129 -5.65 4.64 -1.58
N HIS A 130 -4.96 3.56 -1.25
CA HIS A 130 -3.55 3.57 -0.92
C HIS A 130 -2.80 2.83 -2.03
N LEU A 131 -1.81 3.47 -2.64
CA LEU A 131 -0.95 2.92 -3.67
C LEU A 131 0.46 2.83 -3.11
N ILE A 132 1.05 1.64 -3.12
CA ILE A 132 2.43 1.40 -2.67
C ILE A 132 3.26 1.00 -3.89
N TYR A 133 4.44 1.59 -4.01
CA TYR A 133 5.38 1.37 -5.12
C TYR A 133 6.71 0.81 -4.63
N GLY A 134 7.39 0.08 -5.49
CA GLY A 134 8.76 -0.35 -5.25
C GLY A 134 8.94 -1.23 -4.02
N ALA A 135 7.91 -1.95 -3.59
CA ALA A 135 7.96 -2.82 -2.43
C ALA A 135 8.71 -4.12 -2.72
N LEU A 136 9.55 -4.53 -1.77
CA LEU A 136 10.29 -5.79 -1.80
C LEU A 136 10.02 -6.55 -0.50
N ALA A 137 9.46 -7.75 -0.61
CA ALA A 137 9.16 -8.57 0.56
C ALA A 137 10.44 -9.14 1.19
N ALA A 138 10.55 -9.04 2.51
CA ALA A 138 11.58 -9.71 3.28
C ALA A 138 11.24 -11.20 3.50
N PRO A 139 12.25 -12.06 3.77
CA PRO A 139 11.98 -13.41 4.26
C PRO A 139 11.19 -13.35 5.56
N SER A 140 9.98 -13.92 5.56
CA SER A 140 9.06 -13.87 6.71
C SER A 140 8.78 -15.27 7.24
N GLU A 141 8.54 -15.35 8.55
CA GLU A 141 8.17 -16.60 9.21
C GLU A 141 6.78 -17.07 8.76
N LYS A 142 6.63 -18.38 8.54
CA LYS A 142 5.35 -19.02 8.27
C LYS A 142 5.11 -20.10 9.32
N ALA A 143 4.19 -19.87 10.23
CA ALA A 143 3.84 -20.80 11.29
C ALA A 143 2.66 -21.69 10.85
N TYR A 144 2.84 -23.00 10.95
CA TYR A 144 1.80 -23.98 10.67
C TYR A 144 1.41 -24.69 11.97
N ALA A 145 0.16 -24.53 12.39
CA ALA A 145 -0.35 -25.11 13.62
C ALA A 145 -1.37 -26.22 13.34
N THR A 146 -1.49 -27.17 14.27
CA THR A 146 -2.53 -28.19 14.20
C THR A 146 -3.90 -27.63 14.55
N ILE A 147 -4.95 -28.20 13.98
CA ILE A 147 -6.34 -27.87 14.34
C ILE A 147 -6.62 -28.42 15.74
N ASN A 148 -7.20 -27.60 16.60
CA ASN A 148 -7.66 -27.94 17.94
C ASN A 148 -9.18 -27.70 18.09
N ASP A 149 -9.69 -27.72 19.28
CA ASP A 149 -11.11 -27.46 19.59
C ASP A 149 -11.57 -26.02 19.39
N SER A 150 -10.60 -25.09 19.20
CA SER A 150 -10.83 -23.68 18.83
C SER A 150 -10.07 -23.39 17.53
N PRO A 151 -10.57 -23.82 16.36
CA PRO A 151 -9.86 -23.70 15.12
C PRO A 151 -9.70 -22.23 14.70
N GLU A 152 -8.46 -21.83 14.42
CA GLU A 152 -8.11 -20.52 13.89
C GLU A 152 -7.49 -20.67 12.50
N ALA A 153 -7.79 -19.73 11.61
CA ALA A 153 -7.13 -19.70 10.31
C ALA A 153 -5.67 -19.27 10.48
N ILE A 154 -4.78 -19.88 9.70
CA ILE A 154 -3.38 -19.43 9.64
C ILE A 154 -3.36 -18.03 9.05
N THR A 155 -2.73 -17.09 9.73
CA THR A 155 -2.44 -15.74 9.22
C THR A 155 -1.00 -15.71 8.74
N PHE A 156 -0.82 -15.42 7.47
CA PHE A 156 0.49 -15.14 6.89
C PHE A 156 0.82 -13.68 7.12
N SER A 157 2.10 -13.40 7.40
CA SER A 157 2.61 -12.05 7.61
C SER A 157 3.90 -11.87 6.83
N TRP A 158 4.03 -10.78 6.09
CA TRP A 158 5.22 -10.45 5.31
C TRP A 158 5.63 -9.01 5.55
N GLU A 159 6.86 -8.84 5.98
CA GLU A 159 7.48 -7.52 6.02
C GLU A 159 7.94 -7.11 4.63
N PHE A 160 7.88 -5.83 4.34
CA PHE A 160 8.41 -5.25 3.11
C PHE A 160 9.14 -3.93 3.38
N SER A 161 10.10 -3.62 2.55
CA SER A 161 10.72 -2.32 2.41
C SER A 161 10.45 -1.77 1.02
N THR A 162 10.60 -0.46 0.83
CA THR A 162 10.30 0.15 -0.46
C THR A 162 11.51 0.88 -1.04
N THR A 163 11.53 0.96 -2.37
CA THR A 163 12.39 1.89 -3.10
C THR A 163 11.50 2.95 -3.75
N PRO A 164 11.64 4.23 -3.37
CA PRO A 164 10.80 5.29 -3.88
C PRO A 164 10.92 5.45 -5.41
N VAL A 165 9.80 5.79 -6.06
CA VAL A 165 9.74 6.11 -7.49
C VAL A 165 9.72 7.63 -7.70
N ASN A 166 10.24 8.07 -8.83
CA ASN A 166 10.30 9.50 -9.16
C ASN A 166 8.90 10.09 -9.36
N VAL A 167 8.74 11.35 -8.97
CA VAL A 167 7.53 12.16 -9.18
C VAL A 167 7.97 13.52 -9.71
N GLU A 168 7.40 13.96 -10.84
CA GLU A 168 7.78 15.23 -11.44
C GLU A 168 7.47 16.42 -10.50
N GLY A 169 8.49 17.24 -10.25
CA GLY A 169 8.39 18.42 -9.38
C GLY A 169 8.38 18.14 -7.88
N PHE A 170 8.46 16.89 -7.45
CA PHE A 170 8.47 16.48 -6.03
C PHE A 170 9.64 15.55 -5.72
N LYS A 171 9.81 15.23 -4.44
CA LYS A 171 10.73 14.17 -4.02
C LYS A 171 10.15 12.82 -4.44
N PRO A 172 11.02 11.83 -4.74
CA PRO A 172 10.56 10.45 -4.95
C PRO A 172 9.68 9.96 -3.81
N THR A 173 8.64 9.19 -4.12
CA THR A 173 7.71 8.64 -3.14
C THR A 173 7.54 7.14 -3.31
N ALA A 174 7.22 6.45 -2.22
CA ALA A 174 6.86 5.05 -2.22
C ALA A 174 5.36 4.82 -2.00
N ASN A 175 4.60 5.87 -1.65
CA ASN A 175 3.15 5.76 -1.50
C ASN A 175 2.41 6.98 -2.04
N ILE A 176 1.15 6.74 -2.43
CA ILE A 176 0.16 7.79 -2.73
C ILE A 176 -1.13 7.41 -2.00
N VAL A 177 -1.75 8.40 -1.38
CA VAL A 177 -3.06 8.24 -0.75
C VAL A 177 -4.06 9.17 -1.44
N ILE A 178 -5.17 8.61 -1.90
CA ILE A 178 -6.21 9.32 -2.64
C ILE A 178 -7.50 9.28 -1.82
N ASP A 179 -8.01 10.44 -1.45
CA ASP A 179 -9.23 10.60 -0.66
C ASP A 179 -10.44 10.78 -1.59
N SER A 180 -11.34 9.80 -1.61
CA SER A 180 -12.53 9.80 -2.48
C SER A 180 -13.47 10.98 -2.23
N THR A 181 -13.42 11.58 -1.05
CA THR A 181 -14.29 12.71 -0.70
C THR A 181 -13.79 14.04 -1.26
N LYS A 182 -12.56 14.07 -1.81
CA LYS A 182 -11.89 15.27 -2.30
C LYS A 182 -11.62 15.25 -3.81
N VAL A 183 -11.74 14.08 -4.41
CA VAL A 183 -11.54 13.88 -5.85
C VAL A 183 -12.90 13.80 -6.54
N GLU A 184 -12.99 14.33 -7.75
CA GLU A 184 -14.21 14.23 -8.56
C GLU A 184 -14.55 12.77 -8.87
N PRO A 185 -15.81 12.34 -8.72
CA PRO A 185 -16.20 10.93 -8.87
C PRO A 185 -15.85 10.33 -10.23
N GLU A 186 -15.96 11.10 -11.31
CA GLU A 186 -15.65 10.63 -12.68
C GLU A 186 -14.15 10.35 -12.85
N LYS A 187 -13.29 11.19 -12.32
CA LYS A 187 -11.83 11.02 -12.35
C LYS A 187 -11.39 9.85 -11.47
N LEU A 188 -12.03 9.73 -10.30
CA LEU A 188 -11.78 8.60 -9.41
C LEU A 188 -12.18 7.27 -10.06
N ALA A 189 -13.34 7.23 -10.74
CA ALA A 189 -13.78 6.06 -11.49
C ALA A 189 -12.82 5.70 -12.64
N ALA A 190 -12.28 6.71 -13.33
CA ALA A 190 -11.26 6.50 -14.37
C ALA A 190 -9.98 5.88 -13.79
N LEU A 191 -9.51 6.34 -12.63
CA LEU A 191 -8.37 5.75 -11.94
C LEU A 191 -8.67 4.32 -11.47
N GLU A 192 -9.85 4.08 -10.88
CA GLU A 192 -10.26 2.75 -10.44
C GLU A 192 -10.37 1.76 -11.60
N ALA A 193 -10.80 2.19 -12.79
CA ALA A 193 -10.81 1.35 -13.99
C ALA A 193 -9.40 0.93 -14.39
N VAL A 194 -8.38 1.79 -14.22
CA VAL A 194 -6.99 1.42 -14.45
C VAL A 194 -6.47 0.46 -13.38
N LEU A 195 -6.78 0.73 -12.10
CA LEU A 195 -6.29 -0.07 -10.97
C LEU A 195 -6.92 -1.47 -10.92
N TYR A 196 -8.21 -1.57 -11.15
CA TYR A 196 -8.95 -2.82 -11.00
C TYR A 196 -9.24 -3.53 -12.32
N GLY A 197 -9.03 -2.83 -13.44
CA GLY A 197 -9.40 -3.31 -14.75
C GLY A 197 -10.90 -3.20 -15.01
N ASP A 198 -11.28 -3.38 -16.27
CA ASP A 198 -12.66 -3.47 -16.73
C ASP A 198 -12.82 -4.58 -17.78
N ALA A 199 -13.91 -4.58 -18.54
CA ALA A 199 -14.17 -5.62 -19.55
C ALA A 199 -13.19 -5.59 -20.73
N GLU A 200 -12.48 -4.48 -20.95
CA GLU A 200 -11.60 -4.24 -22.11
C GLU A 200 -10.14 -4.00 -21.70
N THR A 201 -9.88 -3.66 -20.44
CA THR A 201 -8.57 -3.23 -19.95
C THR A 201 -8.11 -4.08 -18.77
N GLU A 202 -6.90 -4.62 -18.83
CA GLU A 202 -6.30 -5.32 -17.68
C GLU A 202 -5.97 -4.36 -16.53
N ALA A 203 -6.15 -4.83 -15.31
CA ALA A 203 -5.75 -4.12 -14.11
C ALA A 203 -4.25 -3.85 -14.11
N ARG A 204 -3.80 -2.63 -13.84
CA ARG A 204 -2.40 -2.23 -13.72
C ARG A 204 -2.22 -1.11 -12.70
N LEU A 205 -1.02 -0.97 -12.17
CA LEU A 205 -0.70 0.14 -11.28
C LEU A 205 -0.03 1.27 -12.08
N PRO A 206 -0.70 2.42 -12.28
CA PRO A 206 -0.10 3.57 -12.94
C PRO A 206 1.01 4.18 -12.07
N LEU A 207 2.07 4.71 -12.68
CA LEU A 207 3.10 5.44 -11.96
C LEU A 207 2.57 6.79 -11.46
N PRO A 208 3.21 7.42 -10.47
CA PRO A 208 2.71 8.64 -9.82
C PRO A 208 2.31 9.76 -10.78
N ASP A 209 3.12 10.04 -11.80
CA ASP A 209 2.84 11.11 -12.76
C ASP A 209 1.59 10.81 -13.62
N GLU A 210 1.36 9.54 -13.93
CA GLU A 210 0.14 9.10 -14.61
C GLU A 210 -1.09 9.20 -13.71
N VAL A 211 -0.96 8.85 -12.42
CA VAL A 211 -2.04 9.07 -11.44
C VAL A 211 -2.45 10.53 -11.41
N VAL A 212 -1.48 11.45 -11.35
CA VAL A 212 -1.74 12.89 -11.37
C VAL A 212 -2.42 13.30 -12.68
N GLN A 213 -1.98 12.79 -13.84
CA GLN A 213 -2.60 13.08 -15.12
C GLN A 213 -4.06 12.62 -15.19
N ILE A 214 -4.37 11.41 -14.75
CA ILE A 214 -5.75 10.88 -14.71
C ILE A 214 -6.64 11.74 -13.81
N LEU A 215 -6.14 12.15 -12.65
CA LEU A 215 -6.91 12.95 -11.69
C LEU A 215 -6.98 14.44 -12.07
N ALA A 216 -6.10 14.95 -12.93
CA ALA A 216 -6.11 16.32 -13.41
C ALA A 216 -6.93 16.52 -14.70
N ALA A 217 -7.11 15.46 -15.51
CA ALA A 217 -7.90 15.48 -16.74
C ALA A 217 -9.38 15.71 -16.47
#